data_7d4c9f57cdb54d2c1a360715d8a5041f
#
_entry.id   7d4c9f57cdb54d2c1a360715d8a5041f
#
_cell.length_a   1.000
_cell.length_b   1.000
_cell.length_c   1.000
_cell.angle_alpha   90.00
_cell.angle_beta   90.00
_cell.angle_gamma   90.00
#
_symmetry.space_group_name_H-M   'P 1'
#
loop_
_entity.id
_entity.type
_entity.pdbx_description
1 polymer ?
#
loop_
_entity_poly.entity_id
_entity_poly.type
_entity_poly.pdbx_seq_one_letter_code
_entity_poly.pdbx_strand_id
1 'polypeptide(L)'
;YSSAASDVYKRQERRNKMMPLSMANQGEPNIIKKVGGKDDVRSFLEKLGFVVGGTVTVVSETNGNLIVNVKDSRVAIGKEMANKIMV
;
A
#
# COMPACT_ATOMS: atom_id res chain seq x y z
N TYR A 1 -0.23 21.44 -22.44
CA TYR A 1 -0.77 20.55 -23.06
C TYR A 1 -0.47 19.28 -22.39
N SER A 2 -0.47 18.34 -22.99
CA SER A 2 -0.20 17.09 -22.32
C SER A 2 0.90 17.21 -21.28
N SER A 3 1.75 18.18 -21.42
CA SER A 3 2.79 18.35 -20.45
C SER A 3 2.30 18.65 -19.07
N ALA A 4 1.15 19.30 -18.97
CA ALA A 4 0.58 19.57 -17.65
C ALA A 4 0.24 18.27 -16.96
N ALA A 5 -0.36 17.35 -17.67
CA ALA A 5 -0.69 16.07 -17.09
C ALA A 5 0.57 15.30 -16.71
N SER A 6 1.58 15.37 -17.56
CA SER A 6 2.84 14.73 -17.26
C SER A 6 3.48 15.32 -16.01
N ASP A 7 3.36 16.61 -15.86
CA ASP A 7 3.90 17.26 -14.68
C ASP A 7 3.23 16.76 -13.41
N VAL A 8 1.96 16.51 -13.48
CA VAL A 8 1.25 16.00 -12.32
C VAL A 8 1.81 14.62 -11.93
N TYR A 9 1.99 13.76 -12.90
CA TYR A 9 2.61 12.47 -12.62
C TYR A 9 3.98 12.63 -12.01
N LYS A 10 4.77 13.49 -12.59
CA LYS A 10 6.12 13.65 -12.12
C LYS A 10 6.16 14.16 -10.70
N ARG A 11 5.24 15.05 -10.37
CA ARG A 11 5.21 15.53 -9.01
C ARG A 11 4.94 14.42 -8.04
N GLN A 12 4.05 13.52 -8.38
CA GLN A 12 3.76 12.39 -7.52
C GLN A 12 4.99 11.52 -7.35
N GLU A 13 5.68 11.27 -8.45
CA GLU A 13 6.89 10.47 -8.38
C GLU A 13 7.97 11.13 -7.56
N ARG A 14 8.11 12.42 -7.73
CA ARG A 14 9.13 13.12 -6.98
C ARG A 14 8.86 13.11 -5.50
N ARG A 15 7.61 13.23 -5.15
CA ARG A 15 7.30 13.14 -3.76
C ARG A 15 7.59 11.80 -3.22
N ASN A 16 7.33 10.82 -3.94
CA ASN A 16 7.74 9.46 -3.71
C ASN A 16 8.14 9.16 -2.28
N LYS A 17 7.55 9.81 -1.37
CA LYS A 17 7.76 9.54 0.03
C LYS A 17 6.99 8.31 0.38
N MET A 18 7.67 7.38 1.03
CA MET A 18 6.96 6.21 1.51
C MET A 18 5.98 6.64 2.57
N MET A 19 4.79 6.09 2.50
CA MET A 19 3.81 6.34 3.54
C MET A 19 3.18 5.01 3.94
N PRO A 20 2.73 4.91 5.18
CA PRO A 20 2.09 3.69 5.62
C PRO A 20 0.83 3.42 4.80
N LEU A 21 0.56 2.15 4.57
CA LEU A 21 -0.62 1.77 3.83
C LEU A 21 -1.88 2.30 4.50
N SER A 22 -1.86 2.42 5.82
CA SER A 22 -3.01 2.93 6.55
C SER A 22 -3.37 4.36 6.18
N MET A 23 -2.45 5.09 5.57
CA MET A 23 -2.69 6.46 5.14
C MET A 23 -3.00 6.56 3.65
N ALA A 24 -3.00 5.44 2.95
CA ALA A 24 -3.28 5.44 1.52
C ALA A 24 -4.76 5.71 1.28
N ASN A 25 -5.05 6.33 0.15
CA ASN A 25 -6.42 6.63 -0.22
C ASN A 25 -7.15 5.35 -0.63
N GLN A 26 -8.42 5.30 -0.30
CA GLN A 26 -9.24 4.17 -0.69
C GLN A 26 -9.47 4.19 -2.18
N GLY A 27 -9.50 3.01 -2.76
CA GLY A 27 -9.83 2.87 -4.17
C GLY A 27 -8.68 3.12 -5.13
N GLU A 28 -7.52 3.51 -4.63
CA GLU A 28 -6.38 3.77 -5.48
C GLU A 28 -5.35 2.67 -5.35
N PRO A 29 -4.86 2.14 -6.47
CA PRO A 29 -3.80 1.14 -6.40
C PRO A 29 -2.49 1.79 -5.99
N ASN A 30 -1.76 1.10 -5.16
CA ASN A 30 -0.47 1.56 -4.68
C ASN A 30 0.54 0.45 -4.85
N ILE A 31 1.78 0.84 -5.10
CA ILE A 31 2.87 -0.11 -5.23
C ILE A 31 3.57 -0.21 -3.89
N ILE A 32 3.75 -1.41 -3.41
CA ILE A 32 4.42 -1.64 -2.15
C ILE A 32 5.90 -1.36 -2.33
N LYS A 33 6.42 -0.42 -1.56
CA LYS A 33 7.82 -0.04 -1.65
C LYS A 33 8.66 -0.70 -0.59
N LYS A 34 8.08 -0.99 0.55
CA LYS A 34 8.81 -1.61 1.63
C LYS A 34 7.84 -2.30 2.57
N VAL A 35 8.26 -3.44 3.08
CA VAL A 35 7.53 -4.14 4.12
C VAL A 35 8.43 -4.18 5.34
N GLY A 36 8.00 -3.52 6.40
CA GLY A 36 8.79 -3.43 7.62
C GLY A 36 8.38 -4.45 8.65
N GLY A 37 8.97 -4.33 9.83
CA GLY A 37 8.66 -5.21 10.92
C GLY A 37 9.65 -6.34 11.05
N LYS A 38 9.37 -7.24 11.98
CA LYS A 38 10.24 -8.37 12.22
C LYS A 38 10.08 -9.41 11.12
N ASP A 39 11.00 -10.34 11.06
CA ASP A 39 10.98 -11.38 10.03
C ASP A 39 9.66 -12.14 10.04
N ASP A 40 9.13 -12.44 11.22
CA ASP A 40 7.86 -13.16 11.33
C ASP A 40 6.74 -12.38 10.67
N VAL A 41 6.70 -11.09 10.93
CA VAL A 41 5.67 -10.22 10.39
C VAL A 41 5.82 -10.13 8.88
N ARG A 42 7.03 -9.96 8.41
CA ARG A 42 7.29 -9.87 6.99
C ARG A 42 6.89 -11.14 6.27
N SER A 43 7.23 -12.29 6.84
CA SER A 43 6.85 -13.57 6.25
C SER A 43 5.34 -13.72 6.19
N PHE A 44 4.67 -13.31 7.26
CA PHE A 44 3.22 -13.37 7.30
C PHE A 44 2.61 -12.52 6.20
N LEU A 45 3.11 -11.30 6.05
CA LEU A 45 2.58 -10.40 5.03
C LEU A 45 2.88 -10.89 3.63
N GLU A 46 4.05 -11.48 3.43
CA GLU A 46 4.39 -12.02 2.13
C GLU A 46 3.46 -13.17 1.74
N LYS A 47 3.09 -13.99 2.72
CA LYS A 47 2.16 -15.07 2.45
C LYS A 47 0.79 -14.56 2.02
N LEU A 48 0.41 -13.40 2.52
CA LEU A 48 -0.84 -12.78 2.12
C LEU A 48 -0.74 -12.13 0.75
N GLY A 49 0.47 -11.90 0.24
CA GLY A 49 0.66 -11.29 -1.05
C GLY A 49 1.28 -9.90 -0.99
N PHE A 50 1.63 -9.42 0.19
CA PHE A 50 2.24 -8.10 0.34
C PHE A 50 3.74 -8.20 0.12
N VAL A 51 4.14 -8.04 -1.12
CA VAL A 51 5.56 -8.12 -1.48
C VAL A 51 5.99 -6.81 -2.11
N VAL A 52 7.26 -6.49 -1.95
CA VAL A 52 7.80 -5.28 -2.56
C VAL A 52 7.61 -5.36 -4.06
N GLY A 53 7.09 -4.28 -4.62
CA GLY A 53 6.79 -4.24 -6.06
C GLY A 53 5.39 -4.70 -6.40
N GLY A 54 4.68 -5.29 -5.44
CA GLY A 54 3.32 -5.71 -5.68
C GLY A 54 2.36 -4.55 -5.58
N THR A 55 1.18 -4.73 -6.13
CA THR A 55 0.15 -3.70 -6.10
C THR A 55 -0.88 -4.04 -5.03
N VAL A 56 -1.26 -3.03 -4.26
CA VAL A 56 -2.27 -3.18 -3.23
C VAL A 56 -3.23 -2.00 -3.31
N THR A 57 -4.51 -2.28 -3.14
CA THR A 57 -5.53 -1.25 -3.17
C THR A 57 -6.32 -1.31 -1.86
N VAL A 58 -6.44 -0.17 -1.20
CA VAL A 58 -7.27 -0.10 0.01
C VAL A 58 -8.72 -0.03 -0.42
N VAL A 59 -9.50 -1.00 0.00
CA VAL A 59 -10.92 -1.07 -0.38
C VAL A 59 -11.76 -0.30 0.63
N SER A 60 -11.52 -0.52 1.90
CA SER A 60 -12.26 0.19 2.92
C SER A 60 -11.50 0.12 4.23
N GLU A 61 -11.98 0.89 5.20
CA GLU A 61 -11.39 0.93 6.52
C GLU A 61 -12.51 0.81 7.53
N THR A 62 -12.33 -0.10 8.47
CA THR A 62 -13.27 -0.25 9.57
C THR A 62 -12.49 -0.13 10.86
N ASN A 63 -13.17 -0.13 11.98
CA ASN A 63 -12.56 0.12 13.29
C ASN A 63 -11.26 -0.63 13.48
N GLY A 64 -10.14 0.04 13.22
CA GLY A 64 -8.84 -0.54 13.45
C GLY A 64 -8.37 -1.54 12.42
N ASN A 65 -9.15 -1.78 11.38
CA ASN A 65 -8.77 -2.73 10.33
C ASN A 65 -8.87 -2.09 8.97
N LEU A 66 -8.03 -2.56 8.06
CA LEU A 66 -8.11 -2.16 6.66
C LEU A 66 -8.45 -3.37 5.83
N ILE A 67 -9.36 -3.19 4.90
CA ILE A 67 -9.67 -4.21 3.93
C ILE A 67 -8.99 -3.79 2.64
N VAL A 68 -8.10 -4.64 2.18
CA VAL A 68 -7.28 -4.31 1.01
C VAL A 68 -7.41 -5.42 -0.01
N ASN A 69 -7.23 -5.03 -1.25
CA ASN A 69 -7.21 -5.97 -2.35
C ASN A 69 -5.76 -6.11 -2.79
N VAL A 70 -5.22 -7.30 -2.67
CA VAL A 70 -3.84 -7.57 -3.05
C VAL A 70 -3.85 -8.77 -3.97
N LYS A 71 -3.20 -8.62 -5.13
CA LYS A 71 -3.31 -9.57 -6.21
C LYS A 71 -4.79 -9.72 -6.54
N ASP A 72 -5.35 -10.88 -6.53
CA ASP A 72 -6.76 -11.05 -6.82
C ASP A 72 -7.54 -11.41 -5.57
N SER A 73 -6.96 -11.14 -4.41
CA SER A 73 -7.56 -11.52 -3.14
C SER A 73 -7.85 -10.30 -2.29
N ARG A 74 -8.91 -10.40 -1.53
CA ARG A 74 -9.25 -9.36 -0.58
C ARG A 74 -8.87 -9.84 0.81
N VAL A 75 -8.10 -9.02 1.52
CA VAL A 75 -7.56 -9.40 2.81
C VAL A 75 -7.85 -8.29 3.81
N ALA A 76 -8.19 -8.67 5.03
CA ALA A 76 -8.37 -7.71 6.11
C ALA A 76 -7.13 -7.76 6.99
N ILE A 77 -6.53 -6.60 7.25
CA ILE A 77 -5.38 -6.52 8.13
C ILE A 77 -5.60 -5.40 9.13
N GLY A 78 -4.97 -5.53 10.29
CA GLY A 78 -5.06 -4.49 11.28
C GLY A 78 -4.23 -3.27 10.89
N LYS A 79 -4.57 -2.14 11.46
CA LYS A 79 -3.82 -0.92 11.19
C LYS A 79 -2.36 -1.05 11.55
N GLU A 80 -2.06 -1.81 12.60
CA GLU A 80 -0.69 -2.00 13.00
C GLU A 80 0.11 -2.68 11.90
N MET A 81 -0.48 -3.67 11.27
CA MET A 81 0.18 -4.33 10.16
C MET A 81 0.27 -3.42 8.95
N ALA A 82 -0.79 -2.66 8.69
CA ALA A 82 -0.79 -1.73 7.58
C ALA A 82 0.30 -0.67 7.74
N ASN A 83 0.56 -0.26 8.97
CA ASN A 83 1.61 0.73 9.23
C ASN A 83 3.01 0.20 8.89
N LYS A 84 3.16 -1.10 8.78
CA LYS A 84 4.45 -1.68 8.45
C LYS A 84 4.64 -1.82 6.95
N ILE A 85 3.61 -1.62 6.18
CA ILE A 85 3.69 -1.68 4.73
C ILE A 85 3.77 -0.25 4.20
N MET A 86 4.85 0.03 3.49
CA MET A 86 5.06 1.36 2.91
C MET A 86 4.73 1.34 1.43
N VAL A 87 3.99 2.34 1.01
CA VAL A 87 3.57 2.48 -0.38
C VAL A 87 3.95 3.84 -0.95
#